data_220197c79ed7d7f1024d90b795f01e5d
#
_entry.id   220197c79ed7d7f1024d90b795f01e5d
#
_cell.length_a   1.000
_cell.length_b   1.000
_cell.length_c   1.000
_cell.angle_alpha   90.00
_cell.angle_beta   90.00
_cell.angle_gamma   90.00
#
_symmetry.space_group_name_H-M   'P 1'
#
loop_
_entity.id
_entity.type
_entity.pdbx_description
1 polymer ?
#
loop_
_entity_poly.entity_id
_entity_poly.type
_entity_poly.pdbx_seq_one_letter_code
_entity_poly.pdbx_strand_id
1 'polypeptide(L)'
;KQAISSTAVDSLDKFIETVAKIYHESNRKVEGIALSCPGVIDAANGTIKVVVAYPYLQGICLTELISKACDNIKVSLENDAKCAGLAEAWIGSAQAYDDAIIVVLGTGIGGAIIKNKQIHHGAHLFAGEISTLIVDYDKETNQVLTWSDIASTTALCKRAAEALAVTSIDGRRVFELANNADEVVLEVLKNFCLDIAIQLYNLQYSYDPGVICIGGGISK
;
A
#
# COMPACT_ATOMS: atom_id res chain seq x y z
N LYS A 1 -3.21 23.71 1.16
CA LYS A 1 -2.04 23.71 2.07
C LYS A 1 -1.83 22.29 2.53
N GLN A 2 -0.66 21.73 2.32
CA GLN A 2 -0.26 20.45 2.88
C GLN A 2 0.39 20.74 4.23
N ALA A 3 -0.12 20.13 5.30
CA ALA A 3 0.54 20.10 6.60
C ALA A 3 1.22 18.74 6.76
N ILE A 4 2.48 18.73 7.18
CA ILE A 4 3.20 17.51 7.51
C ILE A 4 3.35 17.49 9.03
N SER A 5 2.80 16.43 9.63
CA SER A 5 3.00 16.13 11.04
C SER A 5 3.59 14.73 11.16
N SER A 6 4.42 14.49 12.17
CA SER A 6 4.91 13.14 12.44
C SER A 6 3.73 12.26 12.88
N THR A 7 3.52 11.15 12.19
CA THR A 7 2.59 10.10 12.60
C THR A 7 3.25 9.03 13.46
N ALA A 8 4.56 9.15 13.72
CA ALA A 8 5.28 8.29 14.63
C ALA A 8 4.88 8.61 16.09
N VAL A 9 3.60 8.42 16.38
CA VAL A 9 3.04 8.48 17.75
C VAL A 9 2.92 7.08 18.28
N ASP A 10 3.17 6.91 19.55
CA ASP A 10 3.32 5.64 20.25
C ASP A 10 2.05 5.22 21.00
N SER A 11 0.95 5.97 20.83
CA SER A 11 -0.32 5.67 21.48
C SER A 11 -1.53 6.15 20.68
N LEU A 12 -2.67 5.49 20.92
CA LEU A 12 -3.96 5.84 20.34
C LEU A 12 -4.36 7.28 20.70
N ASP A 13 -4.19 7.67 21.95
CA ASP A 13 -4.59 9.01 22.42
C ASP A 13 -3.82 10.10 21.68
N LYS A 14 -2.50 9.98 21.57
CA LYS A 14 -1.69 10.92 20.82
C LYS A 14 -2.04 10.96 19.33
N PHE A 15 -2.43 9.82 18.76
CA PHE A 15 -2.89 9.77 17.38
C PHE A 15 -4.18 10.59 17.21
N ILE A 16 -5.17 10.35 18.06
CA ILE A 16 -6.44 11.08 18.04
C ILE A 16 -6.22 12.57 18.29
N GLU A 17 -5.42 12.94 19.30
CA GLU A 17 -5.06 14.33 19.60
C GLU A 17 -4.42 15.04 18.38
N THR A 18 -3.52 14.34 17.66
CA THR A 18 -2.87 14.88 16.47
C THR A 18 -3.88 15.17 15.35
N VAL A 19 -4.80 14.24 15.10
CA VAL A 19 -5.86 14.43 14.08
C VAL A 19 -6.81 15.55 14.51
N ALA A 20 -7.26 15.57 15.77
CA ALA A 20 -8.12 16.61 16.29
C ALA A 20 -7.47 17.99 16.23
N LYS A 21 -6.19 18.08 16.55
CA LYS A 21 -5.42 19.33 16.41
C LYS A 21 -5.43 19.85 14.97
N ILE A 22 -5.14 18.97 13.98
CA ILE A 22 -5.16 19.34 12.56
C ILE A 22 -6.56 19.83 12.14
N TYR A 23 -7.60 19.15 12.61
CA TYR A 23 -8.98 19.55 12.35
C TYR A 23 -9.31 20.93 12.92
N HIS A 24 -9.07 21.16 14.22
CA HIS A 24 -9.40 22.41 14.90
C HIS A 24 -8.52 23.61 14.44
N GLU A 25 -7.28 23.36 14.03
CA GLU A 25 -6.41 24.38 13.44
C GLU A 25 -6.76 24.68 11.97
N SER A 26 -7.65 23.90 11.35
CA SER A 26 -8.10 24.17 10.00
C SER A 26 -9.01 25.40 9.98
N ASN A 27 -8.56 26.50 9.36
CA ASN A 27 -9.37 27.72 9.17
C ASN A 27 -10.41 27.56 8.03
N ARG A 28 -10.81 26.33 7.69
CA ARG A 28 -11.76 26.04 6.63
C ARG A 28 -12.97 25.33 7.20
N LYS A 29 -14.12 25.54 6.56
CA LYS A 29 -15.28 24.68 6.81
C LYS A 29 -14.94 23.27 6.34
N VAL A 30 -14.88 22.32 7.26
CA VAL A 30 -14.61 20.90 6.99
C VAL A 30 -15.95 20.18 7.05
N GLU A 31 -16.28 19.40 6.01
CA GLU A 31 -17.52 18.65 5.92
C GLU A 31 -17.36 17.16 6.27
N GLY A 32 -16.13 16.70 6.34
CA GLY A 32 -15.75 15.33 6.71
C GLY A 32 -14.26 15.13 6.74
N ILE A 33 -13.84 14.04 7.38
CA ILE A 33 -12.45 13.59 7.44
C ILE A 33 -12.35 12.24 6.72
N ALA A 34 -11.46 12.14 5.74
CA ALA A 34 -11.12 10.87 5.09
C ALA A 34 -9.71 10.45 5.52
N LEU A 35 -9.60 9.24 6.03
CA LEU A 35 -8.35 8.65 6.50
C LEU A 35 -7.92 7.52 5.55
N SER A 36 -6.67 7.55 5.15
CA SER A 36 -5.99 6.49 4.42
C SER A 36 -4.96 5.88 5.37
N CYS A 37 -5.13 4.60 5.72
CA CYS A 37 -4.33 3.92 6.73
C CYS A 37 -3.79 2.59 6.21
N PRO A 38 -2.62 2.14 6.66
CA PRO A 38 -2.13 0.80 6.36
C PRO A 38 -2.97 -0.26 7.08
N GLY A 39 -2.96 -1.49 6.55
CA GLY A 39 -3.57 -2.65 7.16
C GLY A 39 -4.92 -3.04 6.58
N VAL A 40 -5.55 -4.05 7.19
CA VAL A 40 -6.86 -4.58 6.80
C VAL A 40 -7.96 -3.75 7.45
N ILE A 41 -8.71 -3.04 6.64
CA ILE A 41 -9.70 -2.06 7.08
C ILE A 41 -11.12 -2.57 6.83
N ASP A 42 -11.94 -2.51 7.85
CA ASP A 42 -13.39 -2.63 7.77
C ASP A 42 -13.97 -1.22 7.59
N ALA A 43 -14.00 -0.77 6.34
CA ALA A 43 -14.43 0.59 6.01
C ALA A 43 -15.91 0.84 6.36
N ALA A 44 -16.76 -0.20 6.31
CA ALA A 44 -18.18 -0.10 6.65
C ALA A 44 -18.39 0.19 8.15
N ASN A 45 -17.56 -0.38 9.01
CA ASN A 45 -17.62 -0.21 10.46
C ASN A 45 -16.55 0.76 11.00
N GLY A 46 -15.71 1.33 10.14
CA GLY A 46 -14.66 2.27 10.52
C GLY A 46 -13.58 1.68 11.44
N THR A 47 -13.31 0.37 11.33
CA THR A 47 -12.45 -0.38 12.24
C THR A 47 -11.21 -0.89 11.53
N ILE A 48 -10.06 -0.79 12.19
CA ILE A 48 -8.81 -1.40 11.72
C ILE A 48 -8.73 -2.82 12.29
N LYS A 49 -8.85 -3.84 11.43
CA LYS A 49 -8.85 -5.25 11.84
C LYS A 49 -7.46 -5.78 12.11
N VAL A 50 -6.53 -5.50 11.20
CA VAL A 50 -5.13 -5.94 11.28
C VAL A 50 -4.22 -4.80 10.83
N VAL A 51 -3.23 -4.46 11.66
CA VAL A 51 -2.19 -3.50 11.29
C VAL A 51 -0.89 -3.82 12.01
N VAL A 52 0.19 -3.94 11.25
CA VAL A 52 1.53 -4.24 11.78
C VAL A 52 2.25 -2.95 12.19
N ALA A 53 2.14 -1.89 11.36
CA ALA A 53 2.87 -0.65 11.57
C ALA A 53 2.45 0.12 12.83
N TYR A 54 1.18 -0.02 13.25
CA TYR A 54 0.61 0.69 14.39
C TYR A 54 -0.26 -0.24 15.24
N PRO A 55 0.35 -1.17 16.02
CA PRO A 55 -0.40 -2.21 16.74
C PRO A 55 -1.47 -1.68 17.70
N TYR A 56 -1.28 -0.46 18.24
CA TYR A 56 -2.24 0.20 19.12
C TYR A 56 -3.55 0.62 18.43
N LEU A 57 -3.62 0.57 17.10
CA LEU A 57 -4.85 0.84 16.32
C LEU A 57 -5.65 -0.43 16.02
N GLN A 58 -5.08 -1.61 16.27
CA GLN A 58 -5.74 -2.86 15.92
C GLN A 58 -7.01 -3.12 16.76
N GLY A 59 -8.10 -3.48 16.10
CA GLY A 59 -9.40 -3.73 16.72
C GLY A 59 -10.17 -2.47 17.10
N ILE A 60 -9.63 -1.28 16.80
CA ILE A 60 -10.22 0.01 17.19
C ILE A 60 -11.18 0.51 16.11
N CYS A 61 -12.37 0.95 16.53
CA CYS A 61 -13.27 1.75 15.70
C CYS A 61 -12.75 3.20 15.63
N LEU A 62 -11.81 3.44 14.71
CA LEU A 62 -11.07 4.70 14.65
C LEU A 62 -11.98 5.87 14.21
N THR A 63 -12.93 5.60 13.32
CA THR A 63 -13.85 6.64 12.82
C THR A 63 -14.71 7.23 13.93
N GLU A 64 -15.18 6.41 14.87
CA GLU A 64 -15.99 6.88 16.01
C GLU A 64 -15.17 7.75 16.95
N LEU A 65 -13.95 7.33 17.28
CA LEU A 65 -13.09 8.08 18.20
C LEU A 65 -12.67 9.43 17.62
N ILE A 66 -12.27 9.47 16.37
CA ILE A 66 -11.91 10.71 15.69
C ILE A 66 -13.14 11.62 15.53
N SER A 67 -14.30 11.06 15.15
CA SER A 67 -15.54 11.83 15.04
C SER A 67 -15.84 12.55 16.36
N LYS A 68 -15.79 11.85 17.50
CA LYS A 68 -16.02 12.44 18.84
C LYS A 68 -15.01 13.54 19.16
N ALA A 69 -13.75 13.36 18.79
CA ALA A 69 -12.71 14.36 19.04
C ALA A 69 -12.76 15.57 18.09
N CYS A 70 -13.54 15.48 17.02
CA CYS A 70 -13.67 16.48 15.96
C CYS A 70 -15.14 16.92 15.77
N ASP A 71 -15.79 17.35 16.82
CA ASP A 71 -17.15 17.94 16.83
C ASP A 71 -18.23 17.05 16.20
N ASN A 72 -18.08 15.72 16.30
CA ASN A 72 -18.96 14.72 15.69
C ASN A 72 -19.05 14.80 14.16
N ILE A 73 -17.98 15.27 13.50
CA ILE A 73 -17.91 15.31 12.04
C ILE A 73 -17.92 13.89 11.45
N LYS A 74 -18.40 13.76 10.22
CA LYS A 74 -18.34 12.48 9.50
C LYS A 74 -16.89 12.08 9.22
N VAL A 75 -16.52 10.85 9.57
CA VAL A 75 -15.19 10.27 9.31
C VAL A 75 -15.34 9.01 8.49
N SER A 76 -14.51 8.85 7.46
CA SER A 76 -14.35 7.63 6.68
C SER A 76 -12.91 7.13 6.76
N LEU A 77 -12.74 5.82 6.63
CA LEU A 77 -11.47 5.15 6.76
C LEU A 77 -11.32 4.09 5.68
N GLU A 78 -10.19 4.04 5.00
CA GLU A 78 -9.88 2.99 4.03
C GLU A 78 -8.37 2.66 4.01
N ASN A 79 -8.03 1.49 3.48
CA ASN A 79 -6.65 1.09 3.26
C ASN A 79 -5.97 1.99 2.21
N ASP A 80 -4.68 2.27 2.39
CA ASP A 80 -3.89 3.19 1.55
C ASP A 80 -3.80 2.72 0.09
N ALA A 81 -3.54 1.45 -0.16
CA ALA A 81 -3.50 0.92 -1.52
C ALA A 81 -4.90 0.86 -2.15
N LYS A 82 -5.95 0.60 -1.36
CA LYS A 82 -7.34 0.64 -1.82
C LYS A 82 -7.78 2.07 -2.14
N CYS A 83 -7.33 3.07 -1.36
CA CYS A 83 -7.51 4.49 -1.71
C CYS A 83 -6.85 4.85 -3.04
N ALA A 84 -5.63 4.38 -3.28
CA ALA A 84 -4.95 4.56 -4.56
C ALA A 84 -5.73 3.88 -5.70
N GLY A 85 -6.23 2.66 -5.46
CA GLY A 85 -7.06 1.93 -6.41
C GLY A 85 -8.34 2.66 -6.77
N LEU A 86 -9.03 3.22 -5.78
CA LEU A 86 -10.23 4.01 -6.00
C LEU A 86 -9.94 5.28 -6.81
N ALA A 87 -8.81 5.93 -6.55
CA ALA A 87 -8.38 7.11 -7.32
C ALA A 87 -8.11 6.76 -8.79
N GLU A 88 -7.43 5.64 -9.06
CA GLU A 88 -7.20 5.15 -10.43
C GLU A 88 -8.51 4.81 -11.16
N ALA A 89 -9.48 4.23 -10.47
CA ALA A 89 -10.80 3.92 -11.03
C ALA A 89 -11.66 5.18 -11.24
N TRP A 90 -11.47 6.23 -10.44
CA TRP A 90 -12.26 7.46 -10.53
C TRP A 90 -11.73 8.42 -11.56
N ILE A 91 -10.45 8.76 -11.51
CA ILE A 91 -9.82 9.83 -12.33
C ILE A 91 -8.49 9.41 -12.97
N GLY A 92 -8.06 8.17 -12.79
CA GLY A 92 -6.77 7.67 -13.24
C GLY A 92 -6.86 6.68 -14.41
N SER A 93 -5.85 5.83 -14.51
CA SER A 93 -5.63 4.91 -15.61
C SER A 93 -6.71 3.82 -15.76
N ALA A 94 -7.43 3.51 -14.66
CA ALA A 94 -8.51 2.52 -14.67
C ALA A 94 -9.89 3.12 -14.92
N GLN A 95 -10.02 4.42 -15.16
CA GLN A 95 -11.31 5.11 -15.30
C GLN A 95 -12.25 4.51 -16.35
N ALA A 96 -11.70 4.00 -17.46
CA ALA A 96 -12.48 3.43 -18.55
C ALA A 96 -12.94 1.99 -18.30
N TYR A 97 -12.51 1.35 -17.22
CA TYR A 97 -12.73 -0.06 -16.92
C TYR A 97 -13.63 -0.24 -15.71
N ASP A 98 -14.52 -1.22 -15.75
CA ASP A 98 -15.37 -1.58 -14.62
C ASP A 98 -14.58 -2.42 -13.59
N ASP A 99 -13.72 -3.31 -14.09
CA ASP A 99 -12.93 -4.22 -13.29
C ASP A 99 -11.43 -3.97 -13.52
N ALA A 100 -10.69 -3.78 -12.44
CA ALA A 100 -9.25 -3.50 -12.48
C ALA A 100 -8.52 -4.12 -11.29
N ILE A 101 -7.24 -4.38 -11.46
CA ILE A 101 -6.31 -4.62 -10.36
C ILE A 101 -5.31 -3.47 -10.32
N ILE A 102 -5.08 -2.94 -9.13
CA ILE A 102 -4.06 -1.94 -8.91
C ILE A 102 -2.96 -2.54 -8.05
N VAL A 103 -1.72 -2.41 -8.50
CA VAL A 103 -0.50 -2.85 -7.82
C VAL A 103 0.33 -1.63 -7.49
N VAL A 104 0.63 -1.41 -6.22
CA VAL A 104 1.42 -0.27 -5.74
C VAL A 104 2.78 -0.76 -5.25
N LEU A 105 3.84 -0.41 -5.98
CA LEU A 105 5.22 -0.75 -5.64
C LEU A 105 5.80 0.34 -4.74
N GLY A 106 5.83 0.07 -3.44
CA GLY A 106 6.34 0.95 -2.39
C GLY A 106 7.36 0.25 -1.50
N THR A 107 7.48 0.66 -0.24
CA THR A 107 8.28 -0.04 0.78
C THR A 107 7.90 -1.52 0.86
N GLY A 108 6.61 -1.82 0.78
CA GLY A 108 6.04 -3.14 0.49
C GLY A 108 5.33 -3.12 -0.86
N ILE A 109 4.52 -4.15 -1.13
CA ILE A 109 3.57 -4.18 -2.24
C ILE A 109 2.17 -3.93 -1.67
N GLY A 110 1.48 -2.92 -2.19
CA GLY A 110 0.06 -2.71 -1.93
C GLY A 110 -0.80 -3.18 -3.09
N GLY A 111 -2.05 -3.50 -2.82
CA GLY A 111 -2.97 -3.89 -3.88
C GLY A 111 -4.41 -3.48 -3.64
N ALA A 112 -5.14 -3.31 -4.73
CA ALA A 112 -6.58 -3.12 -4.70
C ALA A 112 -7.23 -3.88 -5.85
N ILE A 113 -8.37 -4.49 -5.58
CA ILE A 113 -9.27 -5.03 -6.60
C ILE A 113 -10.43 -4.07 -6.73
N ILE A 114 -10.66 -3.61 -7.94
CA ILE A 114 -11.84 -2.83 -8.33
C ILE A 114 -12.80 -3.76 -9.06
N LYS A 115 -14.04 -3.75 -8.67
CA LYS A 115 -15.14 -4.48 -9.30
C LYS A 115 -16.35 -3.57 -9.46
N ASN A 116 -16.87 -3.45 -10.67
CA ASN A 116 -17.94 -2.51 -10.99
C ASN A 116 -17.61 -1.07 -10.52
N LYS A 117 -16.37 -0.61 -10.74
CA LYS A 117 -15.84 0.71 -10.34
C LYS A 117 -15.82 0.98 -8.83
N GLN A 118 -15.93 -0.05 -8.01
CA GLN A 118 -15.88 0.04 -6.54
C GLN A 118 -14.79 -0.86 -5.98
N ILE A 119 -14.30 -0.53 -4.79
CA ILE A 119 -13.34 -1.38 -4.09
C ILE A 119 -14.02 -2.71 -3.74
N HIS A 120 -13.41 -3.80 -4.16
CA HIS A 120 -13.82 -5.14 -3.76
C HIS A 120 -13.04 -5.57 -2.51
N HIS A 121 -13.71 -5.59 -1.37
CA HIS A 121 -13.07 -5.95 -0.09
C HIS A 121 -12.99 -7.47 0.13
N GLY A 122 -13.82 -8.27 -0.57
CA GLY A 122 -13.97 -9.70 -0.33
C GLY A 122 -14.75 -10.02 0.95
N ALA A 123 -14.98 -11.30 1.19
CA ALA A 123 -15.79 -11.77 2.33
C ALA A 123 -15.13 -11.50 3.70
N HIS A 124 -13.80 -11.45 3.73
CA HIS A 124 -13.01 -11.28 4.95
C HIS A 124 -12.09 -10.05 4.89
N LEU A 125 -12.34 -9.11 3.99
CA LEU A 125 -11.60 -7.86 3.80
C LEU A 125 -10.19 -8.03 3.20
N PHE A 126 -9.80 -9.24 2.80
CA PHE A 126 -8.46 -9.55 2.29
C PHE A 126 -8.34 -9.46 0.77
N ALA A 127 -9.42 -9.16 0.03
CA ALA A 127 -9.29 -8.99 -1.41
C ALA A 127 -8.35 -7.82 -1.73
N GLY A 128 -7.39 -8.07 -2.61
CA GLY A 128 -6.35 -7.10 -2.96
C GLY A 128 -5.11 -7.10 -2.05
N GLU A 129 -5.06 -7.89 -0.98
CA GLU A 129 -3.87 -8.04 -0.12
C GLU A 129 -2.81 -8.91 -0.83
N ILE A 130 -2.41 -8.49 -2.02
CA ILE A 130 -1.52 -9.23 -2.93
C ILE A 130 -0.07 -9.34 -2.44
N SER A 131 0.33 -8.50 -1.50
CA SER A 131 1.66 -8.54 -0.88
C SER A 131 1.98 -9.89 -0.26
N THR A 132 0.95 -10.58 0.24
CA THR A 132 1.04 -11.85 0.96
C THR A 132 0.95 -13.10 0.06
N LEU A 133 0.84 -12.91 -1.26
CA LEU A 133 0.90 -14.05 -2.19
C LEU A 133 2.21 -14.80 -2.02
N ILE A 134 2.11 -16.09 -1.75
CA ILE A 134 3.27 -16.96 -1.58
C ILE A 134 3.92 -17.19 -2.95
N VAL A 135 5.20 -16.90 -3.05
CA VAL A 135 5.99 -17.08 -4.27
C VAL A 135 6.96 -18.26 -4.17
N ASP A 136 7.33 -18.61 -2.93
CA ASP A 136 8.17 -19.77 -2.67
C ASP A 136 7.94 -20.30 -1.24
N TYR A 137 8.28 -21.58 -1.03
CA TYR A 137 8.20 -22.23 0.26
C TYR A 137 9.37 -23.19 0.44
N ASP A 138 10.26 -22.85 1.38
CA ASP A 138 11.37 -23.69 1.78
C ASP A 138 10.89 -24.80 2.74
N LYS A 139 10.86 -26.05 2.25
CA LYS A 139 10.41 -27.21 3.01
C LYS A 139 11.33 -27.60 4.17
N GLU A 140 12.62 -27.23 4.09
CA GLU A 140 13.61 -27.57 5.12
C GLU A 140 13.50 -26.63 6.31
N THR A 141 13.32 -25.34 6.06
CA THR A 141 13.24 -24.31 7.09
C THR A 141 11.80 -23.94 7.48
N ASN A 142 10.79 -24.43 6.75
CA ASN A 142 9.39 -23.99 6.84
C ASN A 142 9.21 -22.49 6.61
N GLN A 143 10.10 -21.86 5.86
CA GLN A 143 9.98 -20.44 5.56
C GLN A 143 9.12 -20.22 4.31
N VAL A 144 8.23 -19.25 4.43
CA VAL A 144 7.38 -18.77 3.33
C VAL A 144 7.98 -17.48 2.80
N LEU A 145 8.14 -17.39 1.49
CA LEU A 145 8.55 -16.18 0.80
C LEU A 145 7.32 -15.59 0.10
N THR A 146 7.03 -14.35 0.40
CA THR A 146 5.89 -13.64 -0.19
C THR A 146 6.29 -12.76 -1.37
N TRP A 147 5.32 -12.33 -2.15
CA TRP A 147 5.61 -11.41 -3.25
C TRP A 147 6.26 -10.11 -2.78
N SER A 148 5.84 -9.56 -1.63
CA SER A 148 6.47 -8.37 -1.06
C SER A 148 7.93 -8.57 -0.67
N ASP A 149 8.31 -9.80 -0.27
CA ASP A 149 9.69 -10.12 0.12
C ASP A 149 10.66 -10.13 -1.07
N ILE A 150 10.15 -10.31 -2.29
CA ILE A 150 11.00 -10.39 -3.51
C ILE A 150 10.84 -9.21 -4.44
N ALA A 151 9.70 -8.52 -4.45
CA ALA A 151 9.37 -7.52 -5.47
C ALA A 151 8.89 -6.17 -4.91
N SER A 152 9.15 -5.88 -3.63
CA SER A 152 9.00 -4.54 -3.07
C SER A 152 10.23 -3.66 -3.33
N THR A 153 10.11 -2.33 -3.14
CA THR A 153 11.27 -1.43 -3.20
C THR A 153 12.34 -1.81 -2.18
N THR A 154 11.92 -2.25 -0.99
CA THR A 154 12.85 -2.74 0.04
C THR A 154 13.61 -3.97 -0.44
N ALA A 155 12.92 -4.92 -1.09
CA ALA A 155 13.55 -6.11 -1.67
C ALA A 155 14.53 -5.75 -2.79
N LEU A 156 14.15 -4.82 -3.68
CA LEU A 156 15.03 -4.34 -4.74
C LEU A 156 16.33 -3.75 -4.17
N CYS A 157 16.21 -2.85 -3.19
CA CYS A 157 17.36 -2.22 -2.55
C CYS A 157 18.27 -3.25 -1.86
N LYS A 158 17.68 -4.24 -1.17
CA LYS A 158 18.44 -5.32 -0.54
C LYS A 158 19.22 -6.14 -1.56
N ARG A 159 18.56 -6.62 -2.61
CA ARG A 159 19.17 -7.41 -3.71
C ARG A 159 20.29 -6.63 -4.42
N ALA A 160 20.08 -5.33 -4.67
CA ALA A 160 21.11 -4.48 -5.27
C ALA A 160 22.31 -4.26 -4.34
N ALA A 161 22.08 -4.06 -3.04
CA ALA A 161 23.17 -3.93 -2.07
C ALA A 161 24.01 -5.21 -1.96
N GLU A 162 23.34 -6.37 -1.93
CA GLU A 162 24.01 -7.68 -1.92
C GLU A 162 24.86 -7.90 -3.19
N ALA A 163 24.28 -7.64 -4.37
CA ALA A 163 24.96 -7.81 -5.65
C ALA A 163 26.17 -6.87 -5.82
N LEU A 164 26.08 -5.65 -5.31
CA LEU A 164 27.16 -4.65 -5.35
C LEU A 164 28.17 -4.81 -4.19
N ALA A 165 27.94 -5.75 -3.25
CA ALA A 165 28.73 -5.93 -2.03
C ALA A 165 28.85 -4.64 -1.18
N VAL A 166 27.75 -3.86 -1.07
CA VAL A 166 27.67 -2.65 -0.22
C VAL A 166 26.71 -2.88 0.94
N THR A 167 26.87 -2.10 2.01
CA THR A 167 26.05 -2.26 3.23
C THR A 167 24.58 -1.91 2.98
N SER A 168 24.30 -0.88 2.16
CA SER A 168 22.96 -0.44 1.81
C SER A 168 22.98 0.43 0.56
N ILE A 169 21.84 0.48 -0.12
CA ILE A 169 21.60 1.35 -1.28
C ILE A 169 20.14 1.75 -1.27
N ASP A 170 19.81 2.96 -1.69
CA ASP A 170 18.42 3.39 -1.88
C ASP A 170 17.95 3.19 -3.33
N GLY A 171 16.62 3.24 -3.52
CA GLY A 171 16.02 3.00 -4.83
C GLY A 171 16.45 4.02 -5.89
N ARG A 172 16.69 5.28 -5.54
CA ARG A 172 17.15 6.31 -6.49
C ARG A 172 18.53 5.94 -7.02
N ARG A 173 19.42 5.56 -6.12
CA ARG A 173 20.77 5.15 -6.49
C ARG A 173 20.80 3.88 -7.34
N VAL A 174 19.89 2.93 -7.11
CA VAL A 174 19.72 1.75 -7.97
C VAL A 174 19.40 2.19 -9.40
N PHE A 175 18.41 3.07 -9.59
CA PHE A 175 18.03 3.53 -10.93
C PHE A 175 19.08 4.46 -11.57
N GLU A 176 19.82 5.26 -10.79
CA GLU A 176 20.97 6.02 -11.30
C GLU A 176 22.05 5.10 -11.87
N LEU A 177 22.41 4.03 -11.18
CA LEU A 177 23.39 3.05 -11.65
C LEU A 177 22.89 2.34 -12.92
N ALA A 178 21.61 1.93 -12.94
CA ALA A 178 21.02 1.32 -14.10
C ALA A 178 21.03 2.26 -15.34
N ASN A 179 20.72 3.53 -15.15
CA ASN A 179 20.77 4.54 -16.22
C ASN A 179 22.20 4.79 -16.72
N ASN A 180 23.21 4.52 -15.90
CA ASN A 180 24.63 4.55 -16.28
C ASN A 180 25.13 3.20 -16.81
N ALA A 181 24.22 2.27 -17.17
CA ALA A 181 24.50 0.97 -17.72
C ALA A 181 25.36 0.06 -16.82
N ASP A 182 25.23 0.16 -15.50
CA ASP A 182 25.86 -0.78 -14.56
C ASP A 182 25.25 -2.18 -14.76
N GLU A 183 26.07 -3.11 -15.26
CA GLU A 183 25.63 -4.46 -15.65
C GLU A 183 25.09 -5.27 -14.45
N VAL A 184 25.66 -5.11 -13.26
CA VAL A 184 25.22 -5.81 -12.06
C VAL A 184 23.83 -5.37 -11.66
N VAL A 185 23.60 -4.07 -11.64
CA VAL A 185 22.30 -3.48 -11.29
C VAL A 185 21.23 -3.80 -12.35
N LEU A 186 21.61 -3.79 -13.64
CA LEU A 186 20.70 -4.16 -14.73
C LEU A 186 20.22 -5.62 -14.59
N GLU A 187 21.08 -6.55 -14.20
CA GLU A 187 20.67 -7.95 -13.99
C GLU A 187 19.76 -8.07 -12.74
N VAL A 188 20.02 -7.33 -11.68
CA VAL A 188 19.12 -7.26 -10.51
C VAL A 188 17.75 -6.75 -10.91
N LEU A 189 17.68 -5.65 -11.68
CA LEU A 189 16.42 -5.08 -12.15
C LEU A 189 15.66 -6.02 -13.08
N LYS A 190 16.36 -6.72 -13.99
CA LYS A 190 15.75 -7.70 -14.88
C LYS A 190 15.05 -8.81 -14.08
N ASN A 191 15.72 -9.37 -13.08
CA ASN A 191 15.15 -10.40 -12.22
C ASN A 191 13.99 -9.85 -11.38
N PHE A 192 14.12 -8.64 -10.86
CA PHE A 192 13.04 -7.95 -10.15
C PHE A 192 11.80 -7.74 -11.02
N CYS A 193 11.97 -7.30 -12.26
CA CYS A 193 10.88 -7.15 -13.21
C CYS A 193 10.25 -8.50 -13.59
N LEU A 194 11.03 -9.57 -13.69
CA LEU A 194 10.52 -10.91 -13.94
C LEU A 194 9.64 -11.41 -12.79
N ASP A 195 10.06 -11.20 -11.54
CA ASP A 195 9.26 -11.54 -10.35
C ASP A 195 7.91 -10.82 -10.34
N ILE A 196 7.91 -9.54 -10.75
CA ILE A 196 6.67 -8.77 -10.92
C ILE A 196 5.82 -9.36 -12.04
N ALA A 197 6.40 -9.60 -13.20
CA ALA A 197 5.68 -10.09 -14.38
C ALA A 197 4.99 -11.43 -14.14
N ILE A 198 5.64 -12.36 -13.41
CA ILE A 198 5.07 -13.67 -13.05
C ILE A 198 3.79 -13.48 -12.23
N GLN A 199 3.80 -12.59 -11.23
CA GLN A 199 2.62 -12.40 -10.40
C GLN A 199 1.52 -11.61 -11.12
N LEU A 200 1.86 -10.66 -11.97
CA LEU A 200 0.87 -10.00 -12.83
C LEU A 200 0.18 -11.00 -13.76
N TYR A 201 0.94 -11.94 -14.31
CA TYR A 201 0.39 -13.03 -15.11
C TYR A 201 -0.58 -13.90 -14.29
N ASN A 202 -0.21 -14.29 -13.06
CA ASN A 202 -1.08 -15.04 -12.18
C ASN A 202 -2.36 -14.28 -11.83
N LEU A 203 -2.26 -12.99 -11.54
CA LEU A 203 -3.41 -12.11 -11.25
C LEU A 203 -4.34 -11.98 -12.47
N GLN A 204 -3.78 -11.90 -13.69
CA GLN A 204 -4.58 -11.86 -14.91
C GLN A 204 -5.48 -13.11 -15.01
N TYR A 205 -4.93 -14.29 -14.77
CA TYR A 205 -5.70 -15.54 -14.88
C TYR A 205 -6.56 -15.85 -13.66
N SER A 206 -6.31 -15.20 -12.52
CA SER A 206 -7.10 -15.41 -11.30
C SER A 206 -8.34 -14.55 -11.24
N TYR A 207 -8.31 -13.34 -11.81
CA TYR A 207 -9.38 -12.36 -11.70
C TYR A 207 -9.93 -11.89 -13.06
N ASP A 208 -9.13 -11.97 -14.13
CA ASP A 208 -9.44 -11.51 -15.48
C ASP A 208 -9.90 -10.04 -15.54
N PRO A 209 -9.09 -9.09 -15.01
CA PRO A 209 -9.44 -7.67 -15.00
C PRO A 209 -9.35 -7.07 -16.39
N GLY A 210 -10.14 -6.01 -16.65
CA GLY A 210 -10.02 -5.23 -17.86
C GLY A 210 -8.70 -4.46 -17.98
N VAL A 211 -8.05 -4.18 -16.84
CA VAL A 211 -6.73 -3.53 -16.76
C VAL A 211 -6.01 -3.86 -15.47
N ILE A 212 -4.68 -3.95 -15.52
CA ILE A 212 -3.81 -3.97 -14.35
C ILE A 212 -2.99 -2.68 -14.37
N CYS A 213 -3.18 -1.83 -13.34
CA CYS A 213 -2.42 -0.59 -13.18
C CYS A 213 -1.28 -0.81 -12.20
N ILE A 214 -0.06 -0.44 -12.59
CA ILE A 214 1.12 -0.48 -11.73
C ILE A 214 1.47 0.95 -11.34
N GLY A 215 1.50 1.21 -10.05
CA GLY A 215 1.84 2.51 -9.47
C GLY A 215 2.90 2.41 -8.39
N GLY A 216 3.19 3.53 -7.75
CA GLY A 216 4.17 3.62 -6.67
C GLY A 216 5.42 4.41 -7.04
N GLY A 217 6.33 4.59 -6.07
CA GLY A 217 7.48 5.46 -6.23
C GLY A 217 8.52 5.02 -7.25
N ILE A 218 8.58 3.72 -7.53
CA ILE A 218 9.56 3.10 -8.46
C ILE A 218 8.97 2.75 -9.83
N SER A 219 7.70 3.01 -10.06
CA SER A 219 7.03 2.72 -11.36
C SER A 219 7.11 3.88 -12.36
N LYS A 220 7.82 4.96 -12.01
CA LYS A 220 7.95 6.19 -12.82
C LYS A 220 9.17 6.15 -13.72
#